data_35ddeb58946065a2a6429c636fc95a33
#
_entry.id   35ddeb58946065a2a6429c636fc95a33
#
_cell.length_a   1.000
_cell.length_b   1.000
_cell.length_c   1.000
_cell.angle_alpha   90.00
_cell.angle_beta   90.00
_cell.angle_gamma   90.00
#
_symmetry.space_group_name_H-M   'P 1'
#
loop_
_entity.id
_entity.type
_entity.pdbx_description
1 polymer ?
#
loop_
_entity_poly.entity_id
_entity_poly.type
_entity_poly.pdbx_seq_one_letter_code
_entity_poly.pdbx_strand_id
1 'polypeptide(L)'
;MSFPIHDPVALSKALIRRPSVTPLDEGALSVLEEHLVPLDFSCHRLTFTEEDTPDVDNLYARFGKEGPNLCFAGHTDVVPPGDLSNWTSDPFQPEIRKGRLYGRGAADMKCAIAAFVAATSRVVAMFGDKIPGSISLLITGDEEGPAINGTVKMLDWLRANNEALNACVVGEPTNIHVLGDMIKIGRRGSMNVKVTVRGTQGHVAYPTLADNPVPRLLQFLKTVDDCVFDKGTEHFPPTNLEITTIDVGNPTTNLIPATATARLNIRFNDQHSGSSLSKYLEKVRAEVAGNSNAIDMDISVSGEAFLTPPGDLSNLVADAVTAVSGQTPELSTTGGTSDARFIKDHCPVVELGLINATAHKVDENASVDDIYALADIYERVLVGYFGLA
;
A
#
# COMPACT_ATOMS: atom_id res chain seq x y z
N MET A 1 13.90 32.17 -14.75
CA MET A 1 14.63 31.67 -13.56
C MET A 1 15.17 30.28 -13.91
N SER A 2 16.36 29.92 -13.44
CA SER A 2 16.88 28.56 -13.66
C SER A 2 16.43 27.70 -12.45
N PHE A 3 15.63 26.68 -12.69
CA PHE A 3 15.22 25.74 -11.67
C PHE A 3 16.34 24.73 -11.40
N PRO A 4 16.52 24.28 -10.14
CA PRO A 4 17.50 23.24 -9.81
C PRO A 4 17.08 21.89 -10.38
N ILE A 5 18.05 21.09 -10.82
CA ILE A 5 17.83 19.68 -11.19
C ILE A 5 18.33 18.82 -10.02
N HIS A 6 17.49 17.89 -9.61
CA HIS A 6 17.78 17.02 -8.47
C HIS A 6 18.33 15.66 -8.91
N ASP A 7 19.27 15.15 -8.13
CA ASP A 7 19.78 13.77 -8.27
C ASP A 7 18.90 12.82 -7.44
N PRO A 8 18.26 11.80 -8.07
CA PRO A 8 17.35 10.91 -7.36
C PRO A 8 18.03 10.08 -6.28
N VAL A 9 19.29 9.70 -6.45
CA VAL A 9 20.04 8.91 -5.46
C VAL A 9 20.45 9.76 -4.26
N ALA A 10 20.85 11.00 -4.49
CA ALA A 10 21.17 11.94 -3.41
C ALA A 10 19.92 12.23 -2.55
N LEU A 11 18.77 12.47 -3.18
CA LEU A 11 17.50 12.69 -2.48
C LEU A 11 17.02 11.41 -1.77
N SER A 12 17.15 10.23 -2.39
CA SER A 12 16.87 8.95 -1.74
C SER A 12 17.66 8.79 -0.44
N LYS A 13 18.97 9.11 -0.47
CA LYS A 13 19.80 9.07 0.73
C LYS A 13 19.36 10.08 1.80
N ALA A 14 18.93 11.27 1.40
CA ALA A 14 18.43 12.28 2.33
C ALA A 14 17.13 11.81 3.03
N LEU A 15 16.22 11.19 2.28
CA LEU A 15 14.98 10.62 2.82
C LEU A 15 15.23 9.41 3.72
N ILE A 16 16.11 8.47 3.33
CA ILE A 16 16.42 7.27 4.12
C ILE A 16 17.07 7.66 5.47
N ARG A 17 17.85 8.74 5.53
CA ARG A 17 18.42 9.24 6.79
C ARG A 17 17.37 9.73 7.80
N ARG A 18 16.13 9.87 7.39
CA ARG A 18 15.02 10.22 8.28
C ARG A 18 14.37 8.93 8.75
N PRO A 19 14.51 8.55 10.03
CA PRO A 19 13.98 7.30 10.57
C PRO A 19 12.47 7.43 10.84
N SER A 20 11.73 7.76 9.80
CA SER A 20 10.28 7.99 9.81
C SER A 20 9.51 6.67 9.96
N VAL A 21 9.77 5.95 11.05
CA VAL A 21 9.01 4.75 11.40
C VAL A 21 7.61 5.18 11.80
N THR A 22 6.61 4.61 11.09
CA THR A 22 5.20 4.98 11.31
C THR A 22 4.86 5.05 12.80
N PRO A 23 4.18 6.10 13.30
CA PRO A 23 3.57 7.23 12.59
C PRO A 23 4.46 8.51 12.52
N LEU A 24 5.77 8.40 12.76
CA LEU A 24 6.67 9.55 12.93
C LEU A 24 7.20 10.04 11.57
N ASP A 25 7.26 11.37 11.37
CA ASP A 25 7.85 11.98 10.16
C ASP A 25 9.39 12.08 10.25
N GLU A 26 9.93 12.38 11.41
CA GLU A 26 11.37 12.56 11.66
C GLU A 26 12.08 13.51 10.66
N GLY A 27 11.29 14.43 10.06
CA GLY A 27 11.75 15.44 9.11
C GLY A 27 11.85 14.95 7.67
N ALA A 28 11.24 13.82 7.30
CA ALA A 28 11.21 13.31 5.93
C ALA A 28 10.45 14.27 5.00
N LEU A 29 9.32 14.80 5.45
CA LEU A 29 8.56 15.80 4.69
C LEU A 29 9.31 17.13 4.55
N SER A 30 10.12 17.53 5.53
CA SER A 30 10.96 18.73 5.41
C SER A 30 12.01 18.57 4.31
N VAL A 31 12.59 17.38 4.14
CA VAL A 31 13.49 17.09 3.02
C VAL A 31 12.78 17.29 1.68
N LEU A 32 11.53 16.86 1.56
CA LEU A 32 10.75 17.07 0.32
C LEU A 32 10.47 18.56 0.08
N GLU A 33 10.06 19.30 1.11
CA GLU A 33 9.80 20.74 1.01
C GLU A 33 11.07 21.51 0.56
N GLU A 34 12.26 21.17 1.10
CA GLU A 34 13.54 21.75 0.70
C GLU A 34 13.85 21.56 -0.79
N HIS A 35 13.34 20.51 -1.42
CA HIS A 35 13.55 20.22 -2.84
C HIS A 35 12.41 20.74 -3.74
N LEU A 36 11.18 20.82 -3.23
CA LEU A 36 10.01 21.22 -4.01
C LEU A 36 9.80 22.74 -4.04
N VAL A 37 10.05 23.44 -2.93
CA VAL A 37 9.89 24.91 -2.87
C VAL A 37 10.77 25.65 -3.90
N PRO A 38 12.04 25.27 -4.12
CA PRO A 38 12.87 25.89 -5.17
C PRO A 38 12.38 25.61 -6.61
N LEU A 39 11.48 24.65 -6.80
CA LEU A 39 10.80 24.35 -8.07
C LEU A 39 9.46 25.10 -8.22
N ASP A 40 9.17 26.05 -7.34
CA ASP A 40 7.90 26.84 -7.31
C ASP A 40 6.66 26.01 -6.93
N PHE A 41 6.84 24.93 -6.15
CA PHE A 41 5.72 24.21 -5.57
C PHE A 41 5.14 24.95 -4.37
N SER A 42 3.82 25.04 -4.30
CA SER A 42 3.09 25.39 -3.08
C SER A 42 2.97 24.15 -2.20
N CYS A 43 3.61 24.16 -1.04
CA CYS A 43 3.63 23.05 -0.09
C CYS A 43 2.65 23.30 1.05
N HIS A 44 1.81 22.32 1.35
CA HIS A 44 0.84 22.32 2.44
C HIS A 44 1.11 21.13 3.35
N ARG A 45 1.69 21.40 4.53
CA ARG A 45 1.85 20.38 5.56
C ARG A 45 0.54 20.21 6.30
N LEU A 46 0.05 18.98 6.38
CA LEU A 46 -1.26 18.64 6.92
C LEU A 46 -1.09 17.61 8.04
N THR A 47 -1.30 18.05 9.28
CA THR A 47 -1.32 17.15 10.43
C THR A 47 -2.75 16.73 10.70
N PHE A 48 -3.03 15.44 10.69
CA PHE A 48 -4.34 14.89 11.01
C PHE A 48 -4.31 14.08 12.29
N THR A 49 -5.42 14.15 13.00
CA THR A 49 -5.63 13.51 14.30
C THR A 49 -6.96 12.75 14.31
N GLU A 50 -7.07 11.68 15.08
CA GLU A 50 -8.31 10.94 15.36
C GLU A 50 -8.22 10.39 16.78
N GLU A 51 -9.37 10.25 17.47
CA GLU A 51 -9.41 9.70 18.81
C GLU A 51 -8.77 8.30 18.85
N ASP A 52 -7.97 8.03 19.85
CA ASP A 52 -7.22 6.76 20.04
C ASP A 52 -6.21 6.41 18.95
N THR A 53 -5.84 7.36 18.09
CA THR A 53 -4.77 7.17 17.09
C THR A 53 -3.68 8.24 17.21
N PRO A 54 -2.42 7.95 16.83
CA PRO A 54 -1.38 8.96 16.76
C PRO A 54 -1.68 10.04 15.72
N ASP A 55 -1.18 11.25 15.99
CA ASP A 55 -1.14 12.31 14.98
C ASP A 55 -0.19 11.92 13.86
N VAL A 56 -0.55 12.26 12.62
CA VAL A 56 0.27 11.99 11.44
C VAL A 56 0.45 13.25 10.61
N ASP A 57 1.70 13.53 10.26
CA ASP A 57 2.06 14.58 9.33
C ASP A 57 2.03 14.07 7.90
N ASN A 58 1.44 14.88 7.01
CA ASN A 58 1.30 14.60 5.59
C ASN A 58 1.71 15.84 4.78
N LEU A 59 2.00 15.68 3.49
CA LEU A 59 2.37 16.78 2.60
C LEU A 59 1.55 16.71 1.31
N TYR A 60 0.82 17.78 1.01
CA TYR A 60 0.35 18.06 -0.34
C TYR A 60 1.19 19.18 -0.94
N ALA A 61 1.78 18.94 -2.10
CA ALA A 61 2.56 19.92 -2.83
C ALA A 61 2.09 20.02 -4.27
N ARG A 62 1.97 21.25 -4.81
CA ARG A 62 1.49 21.47 -6.18
C ARG A 62 2.28 22.53 -6.90
N PHE A 63 2.72 22.21 -8.12
CA PHE A 63 3.22 23.13 -9.14
C PHE A 63 2.10 23.44 -10.13
N GLY A 64 1.99 24.70 -10.57
CA GLY A 64 0.89 25.14 -11.46
C GLY A 64 -0.42 25.32 -10.70
N LYS A 65 -1.40 25.95 -11.34
CA LYS A 65 -2.69 26.31 -10.71
C LYS A 65 -3.90 25.87 -11.50
N GLU A 66 -3.76 25.64 -12.80
CA GLU A 66 -4.84 25.39 -13.74
C GLU A 66 -4.57 24.12 -14.56
N GLY A 67 -5.57 23.70 -15.34
CA GLY A 67 -5.47 22.56 -16.25
C GLY A 67 -5.47 21.21 -15.54
N PRO A 68 -5.22 20.13 -16.30
CA PRO A 68 -5.20 18.79 -15.73
C PRO A 68 -4.06 18.65 -14.71
N ASN A 69 -4.35 17.99 -13.60
CA ASN A 69 -3.41 17.74 -12.50
C ASN A 69 -2.98 16.27 -12.50
N LEU A 70 -1.72 16.01 -12.84
CA LEU A 70 -1.09 14.70 -12.62
C LEU A 70 -0.52 14.66 -11.23
N CYS A 71 -1.04 13.76 -10.40
CA CYS A 71 -0.60 13.53 -9.05
C CYS A 71 0.38 12.35 -8.98
N PHE A 72 1.42 12.49 -8.17
CA PHE A 72 2.17 11.36 -7.66
C PHE A 72 1.78 11.16 -6.19
N ALA A 73 1.42 9.92 -5.83
CA ALA A 73 1.13 9.57 -4.45
C ALA A 73 2.14 8.56 -3.91
N GLY A 74 2.42 8.68 -2.61
CA GLY A 74 3.33 7.79 -1.91
C GLY A 74 3.41 8.11 -0.43
N HIS A 75 4.30 7.40 0.26
CA HIS A 75 4.49 7.54 1.70
C HIS A 75 5.95 7.68 2.09
N THR A 76 6.20 8.47 3.14
CA THR A 76 7.54 8.61 3.73
C THR A 76 7.71 7.78 4.99
N ASP A 77 6.63 7.32 5.59
CA ASP A 77 6.71 6.40 6.72
C ASP A 77 7.23 5.03 6.27
N VAL A 78 7.77 4.29 7.20
CA VAL A 78 8.37 2.97 6.97
C VAL A 78 8.03 2.02 8.12
N VAL A 79 7.96 0.72 7.85
CA VAL A 79 7.85 -0.29 8.90
C VAL A 79 9.08 -0.28 9.80
N PRO A 80 8.95 -0.71 11.08
CA PRO A 80 10.10 -0.87 11.97
C PRO A 80 11.19 -1.77 11.34
N PRO A 81 12.48 -1.45 11.53
CA PRO A 81 13.57 -2.24 10.96
C PRO A 81 13.73 -3.64 11.60
N GLY A 82 13.06 -3.89 12.72
CA GLY A 82 13.24 -5.11 13.49
C GLY A 82 14.54 -5.12 14.30
N ASP A 83 15.11 -6.29 14.50
CA ASP A 83 16.37 -6.44 15.24
C ASP A 83 17.55 -5.90 14.43
N LEU A 84 18.13 -4.80 14.89
CA LEU A 84 19.25 -4.11 14.22
C LEU A 84 20.51 -4.97 14.11
N SER A 85 20.67 -5.99 14.96
CA SER A 85 21.83 -6.91 14.90
C SER A 85 21.80 -7.81 13.65
N ASN A 86 20.66 -7.91 12.98
CA ASN A 86 20.52 -8.66 11.73
C ASN A 86 20.89 -7.81 10.49
N TRP A 87 21.00 -6.48 10.62
CA TRP A 87 21.36 -5.61 9.51
C TRP A 87 22.87 -5.57 9.31
N THR A 88 23.29 -5.61 8.06
CA THR A 88 24.72 -5.45 7.69
C THR A 88 25.25 -4.04 7.94
N SER A 89 24.37 -3.03 7.82
CA SER A 89 24.65 -1.62 8.14
C SER A 89 23.40 -0.99 8.77
N ASP A 90 23.56 0.13 9.47
CA ASP A 90 22.44 0.87 10.06
C ASP A 90 21.36 1.17 8.99
N PRO A 91 20.09 0.77 9.19
CA PRO A 91 19.01 0.94 8.22
C PRO A 91 18.73 2.41 7.85
N PHE A 92 19.14 3.36 8.67
CA PHE A 92 18.97 4.81 8.45
C PHE A 92 20.28 5.54 8.11
N GLN A 93 21.37 4.80 7.86
CA GLN A 93 22.61 5.31 7.30
C GLN A 93 22.83 4.73 5.90
N PRO A 94 22.22 5.34 4.84
CA PRO A 94 22.17 4.74 3.51
C PRO A 94 23.56 4.61 2.89
N GLU A 95 23.88 3.40 2.43
CA GLU A 95 25.14 3.05 1.78
C GLU A 95 24.92 2.47 0.39
N ILE A 96 25.82 2.78 -0.54
CA ILE A 96 25.85 2.08 -1.84
C ILE A 96 26.88 0.95 -1.75
N ARG A 97 26.40 -0.27 -1.94
CA ARG A 97 27.23 -1.48 -2.02
C ARG A 97 26.90 -2.23 -3.31
N LYS A 98 27.91 -2.51 -4.13
CA LYS A 98 27.79 -3.24 -5.40
C LYS A 98 26.64 -2.73 -6.30
N GLY A 99 26.53 -1.38 -6.44
CA GLY A 99 25.51 -0.76 -7.28
C GLY A 99 24.09 -0.74 -6.69
N ARG A 100 23.92 -1.08 -5.41
CA ARG A 100 22.62 -1.03 -4.72
C ARG A 100 22.70 -0.10 -3.52
N LEU A 101 21.64 0.72 -3.36
CA LEU A 101 21.44 1.62 -2.22
C LEU A 101 20.69 0.86 -1.13
N TYR A 102 21.34 0.68 0.02
CA TYR A 102 20.81 -0.02 1.19
C TYR A 102 20.25 0.97 2.20
N GLY A 103 19.10 0.61 2.79
CA GLY A 103 18.45 1.32 3.88
C GLY A 103 16.95 1.02 3.95
N ARG A 104 16.33 1.20 5.12
CA ARG A 104 14.89 1.05 5.30
C ARG A 104 14.14 2.12 4.51
N GLY A 105 13.14 1.72 3.71
CA GLY A 105 12.42 2.58 2.79
C GLY A 105 13.11 2.73 1.43
N ALA A 106 14.21 2.03 1.14
CA ALA A 106 14.87 2.11 -0.15
C ALA A 106 14.04 1.52 -1.28
N ALA A 107 13.39 0.37 -1.04
CA ALA A 107 12.46 -0.23 -1.99
C ALA A 107 11.05 0.31 -1.81
N ASP A 108 10.63 0.55 -0.55
CA ASP A 108 9.28 0.88 -0.15
C ASP A 108 9.26 2.13 0.76
N MET A 109 8.98 3.33 0.22
CA MET A 109 9.05 3.68 -1.21
C MET A 109 9.81 5.01 -1.44
N LYS A 110 10.72 5.37 -0.50
CA LYS A 110 11.45 6.66 -0.51
C LYS A 110 12.23 6.92 -1.80
N CYS A 111 12.81 5.85 -2.43
CA CYS A 111 13.53 6.03 -3.68
C CYS A 111 12.59 6.31 -4.86
N ALA A 112 11.36 5.80 -4.86
CA ALA A 112 10.39 6.13 -5.90
C ALA A 112 9.93 7.58 -5.79
N ILE A 113 9.73 8.09 -4.56
CA ILE A 113 9.45 9.52 -4.33
C ILE A 113 10.61 10.38 -4.86
N ALA A 114 11.85 10.01 -4.52
CA ALA A 114 13.03 10.73 -4.98
C ALA A 114 13.18 10.73 -6.51
N ALA A 115 12.85 9.60 -7.16
CA ALA A 115 12.83 9.48 -8.61
C ALA A 115 11.80 10.41 -9.25
N PHE A 116 10.58 10.50 -8.67
CA PHE A 116 9.55 11.39 -9.19
C PHE A 116 9.91 12.87 -8.99
N VAL A 117 10.46 13.25 -7.84
CA VAL A 117 10.92 14.63 -7.60
C VAL A 117 12.05 15.00 -8.58
N ALA A 118 12.98 14.08 -8.85
CA ALA A 118 14.05 14.30 -9.83
C ALA A 118 13.48 14.47 -11.26
N ALA A 119 12.56 13.60 -11.68
CA ALA A 119 11.86 13.72 -12.96
C ALA A 119 11.14 15.06 -13.10
N THR A 120 10.38 15.43 -12.06
CA THR A 120 9.67 16.72 -12.00
C THR A 120 10.61 17.90 -12.11
N SER A 121 11.77 17.86 -11.43
CA SER A 121 12.76 18.95 -11.49
C SER A 121 13.28 19.18 -12.91
N ARG A 122 13.51 18.10 -13.67
CA ARG A 122 13.94 18.17 -15.08
C ARG A 122 12.85 18.76 -15.97
N VAL A 123 11.60 18.29 -15.81
CA VAL A 123 10.47 18.78 -16.60
C VAL A 123 10.18 20.26 -16.33
N VAL A 124 10.19 20.67 -15.05
CA VAL A 124 9.98 22.07 -14.67
C VAL A 124 11.14 22.95 -15.17
N ALA A 125 12.40 22.47 -15.06
CA ALA A 125 13.55 23.21 -15.59
C ALA A 125 13.50 23.39 -17.11
N MET A 126 12.97 22.42 -17.85
CA MET A 126 12.89 22.43 -19.32
C MET A 126 11.70 23.24 -19.84
N PHE A 127 10.55 23.12 -19.21
CA PHE A 127 9.30 23.65 -19.75
C PHE A 127 8.68 24.79 -18.90
N GLY A 128 8.88 24.79 -17.57
CA GLY A 128 8.37 25.85 -16.68
C GLY A 128 6.91 26.18 -16.91
N ASP A 129 6.62 27.46 -17.16
CA ASP A 129 5.26 27.99 -17.43
C ASP A 129 4.61 27.44 -18.71
N LYS A 130 5.33 26.68 -19.53
CA LYS A 130 4.75 26.02 -20.72
C LYS A 130 4.05 24.70 -20.38
N ILE A 131 4.12 24.21 -19.16
CA ILE A 131 3.39 23.04 -18.71
C ILE A 131 1.89 23.40 -18.68
N PRO A 132 1.02 22.77 -19.52
CA PRO A 132 -0.37 23.18 -19.66
C PRO A 132 -1.27 22.57 -18.58
N GLY A 133 -0.76 22.45 -17.35
CA GLY A 133 -1.45 21.82 -16.24
C GLY A 133 -0.72 21.98 -14.94
N SER A 134 -0.97 21.05 -14.03
CA SER A 134 -0.38 21.02 -12.70
C SER A 134 0.27 19.66 -12.41
N ILE A 135 1.35 19.68 -11.65
CA ILE A 135 2.00 18.49 -11.09
C ILE A 135 1.80 18.55 -9.57
N SER A 136 1.29 17.50 -8.98
CA SER A 136 1.14 17.47 -7.52
C SER A 136 1.75 16.21 -6.89
N LEU A 137 2.11 16.34 -5.62
CA LEU A 137 2.54 15.24 -4.77
C LEU A 137 1.58 15.12 -3.59
N LEU A 138 1.11 13.90 -3.31
CA LEU A 138 0.28 13.51 -2.18
C LEU A 138 1.08 12.52 -1.35
N ILE A 139 1.75 13.00 -0.31
CA ILE A 139 2.70 12.20 0.49
C ILE A 139 2.15 12.03 1.90
N THR A 140 1.90 10.78 2.29
CA THR A 140 1.42 10.44 3.62
C THR A 140 2.52 9.92 4.54
N GLY A 141 2.26 9.98 5.85
CA GLY A 141 3.04 9.34 6.92
C GLY A 141 2.30 8.18 7.59
N ASP A 142 1.24 7.62 6.98
CA ASP A 142 0.36 6.59 7.58
C ASP A 142 -0.07 5.50 6.58
N GLU A 143 0.77 5.16 5.60
CA GLU A 143 0.48 4.01 4.71
C GLU A 143 0.81 2.69 5.39
N GLU A 144 1.94 2.64 6.06
CA GLU A 144 2.47 1.47 6.79
C GLU A 144 1.85 1.29 8.19
N GLY A 145 0.94 2.20 8.54
CA GLY A 145 0.21 2.21 9.80
C GLY A 145 -1.27 1.84 9.65
N PRO A 146 -2.13 2.41 10.51
CA PRO A 146 -3.58 2.17 10.45
C PRO A 146 -4.28 2.75 9.21
N ALA A 147 -3.64 3.65 8.46
CA ALA A 147 -4.18 4.38 7.31
C ALA A 147 -5.45 5.21 7.64
N ILE A 148 -5.48 5.83 8.82
CA ILE A 148 -6.61 6.64 9.33
C ILE A 148 -6.33 8.12 9.15
N ASN A 149 -5.10 8.57 9.51
CA ASN A 149 -4.70 9.98 9.53
C ASN A 149 -3.85 10.37 8.30
N GLY A 150 -3.88 9.54 7.25
CA GLY A 150 -3.10 9.70 6.02
C GLY A 150 -3.94 10.11 4.81
N THR A 151 -3.78 9.37 3.73
CA THR A 151 -4.33 9.64 2.40
C THR A 151 -5.84 9.88 2.40
N VAL A 152 -6.63 9.19 3.21
CA VAL A 152 -8.09 9.41 3.29
C VAL A 152 -8.40 10.85 3.68
N LYS A 153 -7.79 11.35 4.76
CA LYS A 153 -8.01 12.74 5.24
C LYS A 153 -7.39 13.78 4.31
N MET A 154 -6.28 13.44 3.63
CA MET A 154 -5.73 14.30 2.58
C MET A 154 -6.71 14.48 1.42
N LEU A 155 -7.35 13.40 0.95
CA LEU A 155 -8.36 13.45 -0.11
C LEU A 155 -9.59 14.27 0.30
N ASP A 156 -10.01 14.18 1.56
CA ASP A 156 -11.07 15.04 2.11
C ASP A 156 -10.66 16.51 2.15
N TRP A 157 -9.40 16.79 2.55
CA TRP A 157 -8.84 18.15 2.52
C TRP A 157 -8.77 18.70 1.09
N LEU A 158 -8.34 17.91 0.09
CA LEU A 158 -8.35 18.31 -1.31
C LEU A 158 -9.75 18.71 -1.77
N ARG A 159 -10.76 17.89 -1.45
CA ARG A 159 -12.16 18.19 -1.78
C ARG A 159 -12.64 19.49 -1.13
N ALA A 160 -12.32 19.71 0.13
CA ALA A 160 -12.70 20.92 0.88
C ALA A 160 -12.03 22.19 0.33
N ASN A 161 -10.86 22.06 -0.33
CA ASN A 161 -10.09 23.17 -0.91
C ASN A 161 -10.28 23.31 -2.44
N ASN A 162 -11.21 22.57 -3.04
CA ASN A 162 -11.47 22.54 -4.49
C ASN A 162 -10.21 22.12 -5.31
N GLU A 163 -9.35 21.29 -4.73
CA GLU A 163 -8.23 20.70 -5.39
C GLU A 163 -8.67 19.39 -6.07
N ALA A 164 -8.54 19.32 -7.41
CA ALA A 164 -8.91 18.13 -8.17
C ALA A 164 -7.67 17.39 -8.67
N LEU A 165 -7.73 16.06 -8.63
CA LEU A 165 -6.77 15.18 -9.27
C LEU A 165 -7.40 14.67 -10.58
N ASN A 166 -6.63 14.65 -11.68
CA ASN A 166 -7.12 14.16 -12.98
C ASN A 166 -6.55 12.80 -13.34
N ALA A 167 -5.36 12.48 -12.82
CA ALA A 167 -4.72 11.17 -12.88
C ALA A 167 -3.73 11.05 -11.74
N CYS A 168 -3.46 9.81 -11.30
CA CYS A 168 -2.49 9.56 -10.24
C CYS A 168 -1.58 8.37 -10.59
N VAL A 169 -0.28 8.54 -10.29
CA VAL A 169 0.69 7.44 -10.25
C VAL A 169 1.12 7.26 -8.80
N VAL A 170 0.93 6.05 -8.27
CA VAL A 170 1.41 5.69 -6.93
C VAL A 170 2.77 4.99 -7.07
N GLY A 171 3.76 5.44 -6.30
CA GLY A 171 5.15 4.98 -6.44
C GLY A 171 5.48 3.67 -5.70
N GLU A 172 4.50 2.85 -5.37
CA GLU A 172 4.66 1.56 -4.71
C GLU A 172 5.60 0.60 -5.46
N PRO A 173 6.36 -0.26 -4.77
CA PRO A 173 7.23 -1.24 -5.40
C PRO A 173 6.40 -2.33 -6.10
N THR A 174 6.18 -2.16 -7.41
CA THR A 174 5.30 -3.01 -8.21
C THR A 174 6.02 -4.13 -8.94
N ASN A 175 7.29 -3.92 -9.28
CA ASN A 175 8.05 -4.85 -10.10
C ASN A 175 8.54 -6.07 -9.31
N ILE A 176 8.63 -7.23 -9.97
CA ILE A 176 8.96 -8.51 -9.32
C ILE A 176 10.42 -8.89 -9.55
N HIS A 177 10.89 -8.91 -10.80
CA HIS A 177 12.21 -9.40 -11.17
C HIS A 177 13.10 -8.31 -11.76
N VAL A 178 12.55 -7.49 -12.64
CA VAL A 178 13.25 -6.40 -13.33
C VAL A 178 12.37 -5.16 -13.35
N LEU A 179 13.00 -3.98 -13.38
CA LEU A 179 12.26 -2.73 -13.52
C LEU A 179 11.48 -2.71 -14.83
N GLY A 180 10.19 -2.44 -14.74
CA GLY A 180 9.29 -2.36 -15.89
C GLY A 180 8.61 -3.68 -16.25
N ASP A 181 8.73 -4.73 -15.44
CA ASP A 181 8.01 -5.98 -15.69
C ASP A 181 6.53 -5.92 -15.29
N MET A 182 6.12 -4.95 -14.44
CA MET A 182 4.74 -4.88 -13.95
C MET A 182 4.28 -3.47 -13.60
N ILE A 183 3.05 -3.15 -14.00
CA ILE A 183 2.27 -1.97 -13.56
C ILE A 183 1.03 -2.50 -12.84
N LYS A 184 0.71 -1.94 -11.67
CA LYS A 184 -0.56 -2.26 -11.01
C LYS A 184 -1.66 -1.32 -11.52
N ILE A 185 -2.73 -1.92 -12.02
CA ILE A 185 -3.94 -1.21 -12.47
C ILE A 185 -5.12 -1.43 -11.51
N GLY A 186 -4.89 -2.12 -10.42
CA GLY A 186 -5.89 -2.43 -9.40
C GLY A 186 -5.30 -3.28 -8.30
N ARG A 187 -6.08 -3.48 -7.26
CA ARG A 187 -5.70 -4.33 -6.12
C ARG A 187 -6.88 -5.18 -5.69
N ARG A 188 -6.58 -6.38 -5.19
CA ARG A 188 -7.59 -7.21 -4.53
C ARG A 188 -8.03 -6.56 -3.23
N GLY A 189 -9.28 -6.78 -2.85
CA GLY A 189 -9.75 -6.48 -1.51
C GLY A 189 -9.10 -7.40 -0.47
N SER A 190 -9.13 -6.95 0.78
CA SER A 190 -8.58 -7.68 1.92
C SER A 190 -9.52 -7.60 3.11
N MET A 191 -9.88 -8.77 3.65
CA MET A 191 -10.72 -8.93 4.84
C MET A 191 -9.98 -9.79 5.86
N ASN A 192 -9.92 -9.32 7.09
CA ASN A 192 -9.43 -10.05 8.25
C ASN A 192 -10.61 -10.49 9.09
N VAL A 193 -10.59 -11.73 9.56
CA VAL A 193 -11.63 -12.27 10.42
C VAL A 193 -11.01 -12.97 11.62
N LYS A 194 -11.45 -12.58 12.83
CA LYS A 194 -11.18 -13.32 14.04
C LYS A 194 -12.44 -14.06 14.46
N VAL A 195 -12.35 -15.38 14.52
CA VAL A 195 -13.45 -16.25 14.97
C VAL A 195 -13.18 -16.66 16.42
N THR A 196 -14.18 -16.49 17.28
CA THR A 196 -14.14 -16.91 18.67
C THR A 196 -15.30 -17.83 18.94
N VAL A 197 -15.01 -19.09 19.28
CA VAL A 197 -16.05 -20.07 19.65
C VAL A 197 -16.02 -20.25 21.16
N ARG A 198 -17.17 -20.05 21.80
CA ARG A 198 -17.37 -20.21 23.23
C ARG A 198 -18.04 -21.55 23.52
N GLY A 199 -17.61 -22.18 24.59
CA GLY A 199 -18.17 -23.40 25.14
C GLY A 199 -18.24 -23.34 26.66
N THR A 200 -18.27 -24.51 27.27
CA THR A 200 -18.25 -24.65 28.74
C THR A 200 -17.13 -25.59 29.13
N GLN A 201 -16.21 -25.08 29.95
CA GLN A 201 -15.08 -25.88 30.46
C GLN A 201 -15.58 -27.02 31.29
N GLY A 202 -14.90 -28.20 31.18
CA GLY A 202 -15.20 -29.35 32.01
C GLY A 202 -14.19 -30.47 31.90
N HIS A 203 -14.42 -31.53 32.67
CA HIS A 203 -13.55 -32.71 32.66
C HIS A 203 -13.88 -33.60 31.46
N VAL A 204 -12.88 -34.02 30.67
CA VAL A 204 -13.07 -34.85 29.47
C VAL A 204 -13.81 -36.14 29.67
N ALA A 205 -13.75 -36.71 30.91
CA ALA A 205 -14.48 -37.94 31.28
C ALA A 205 -16.00 -37.70 31.48
N TYR A 206 -16.42 -36.44 31.58
CA TYR A 206 -17.84 -36.05 31.76
C TYR A 206 -18.31 -35.07 30.72
N PRO A 207 -18.27 -35.44 29.44
CA PRO A 207 -18.54 -34.50 28.32
C PRO A 207 -19.96 -33.90 28.33
N THR A 208 -20.91 -34.59 29.00
CA THR A 208 -22.31 -34.09 29.14
C THR A 208 -22.42 -32.88 30.10
N LEU A 209 -21.39 -32.61 30.92
CA LEU A 209 -21.32 -31.46 31.84
C LEU A 209 -20.53 -30.30 31.26
N ALA A 210 -20.06 -30.42 30.03
CA ALA A 210 -19.26 -29.43 29.32
C ALA A 210 -19.80 -29.18 27.92
N ASP A 211 -19.31 -28.12 27.27
CA ASP A 211 -19.52 -27.87 25.83
C ASP A 211 -18.15 -27.56 25.19
N ASN A 212 -17.69 -28.47 24.31
CA ASN A 212 -16.39 -28.35 23.70
C ASN A 212 -16.45 -27.41 22.46
N PRO A 213 -15.79 -26.23 22.48
CA PRO A 213 -15.81 -25.30 21.35
C PRO A 213 -15.00 -25.78 20.15
N VAL A 214 -14.00 -26.68 20.38
CA VAL A 214 -13.05 -27.09 19.32
C VAL A 214 -13.71 -27.77 18.14
N PRO A 215 -14.61 -28.79 18.28
CA PRO A 215 -15.26 -29.40 17.14
C PRO A 215 -16.09 -28.41 16.32
N ARG A 216 -16.75 -27.45 16.99
CA ARG A 216 -17.54 -26.39 16.33
C ARG A 216 -16.67 -25.42 15.56
N LEU A 217 -15.51 -25.03 16.11
CA LEU A 217 -14.53 -24.22 15.38
C LEU A 217 -14.00 -24.96 14.15
N LEU A 218 -13.61 -26.22 14.28
CA LEU A 218 -13.13 -27.04 13.16
C LEU A 218 -14.18 -27.18 12.06
N GLN A 219 -15.46 -27.34 12.42
CA GLN A 219 -16.55 -27.40 11.43
C GLN A 219 -16.71 -26.07 10.70
N PHE A 220 -16.67 -24.93 11.40
CA PHE A 220 -16.71 -23.61 10.79
C PHE A 220 -15.54 -23.42 9.82
N LEU A 221 -14.33 -23.66 10.28
CA LEU A 221 -13.12 -23.48 9.46
C LEU A 221 -13.13 -24.39 8.23
N LYS A 222 -13.53 -25.66 8.38
CA LYS A 222 -13.64 -26.56 7.23
C LYS A 222 -14.67 -26.07 6.21
N THR A 223 -15.80 -25.55 6.66
CA THR A 223 -16.84 -25.07 5.76
C THR A 223 -16.37 -23.85 4.94
N VAL A 224 -15.61 -22.95 5.55
CA VAL A 224 -15.08 -21.76 4.85
C VAL A 224 -13.87 -22.10 3.98
N ASP A 225 -13.04 -23.04 4.39
CA ASP A 225 -11.86 -23.52 3.65
C ASP A 225 -12.23 -24.32 2.39
N ASP A 226 -13.28 -25.14 2.47
CA ASP A 226 -13.80 -25.89 1.31
C ASP A 226 -14.51 -24.97 0.26
N CYS A 227 -14.69 -23.68 0.55
CA CYS A 227 -15.42 -22.78 -0.34
C CYS A 227 -14.59 -22.36 -1.54
N VAL A 228 -15.09 -22.62 -2.73
CA VAL A 228 -14.58 -22.02 -3.97
C VAL A 228 -15.42 -20.78 -4.25
N PHE A 229 -14.91 -19.60 -3.96
CA PHE A 229 -15.63 -18.34 -4.10
C PHE A 229 -15.90 -17.98 -5.56
N ASP A 230 -14.89 -18.12 -6.42
CA ASP A 230 -14.93 -17.80 -7.85
C ASP A 230 -13.75 -18.46 -8.59
N LYS A 231 -13.61 -18.16 -9.89
CA LYS A 231 -12.52 -18.66 -10.74
C LYS A 231 -11.57 -17.54 -11.21
N GLY A 232 -11.70 -16.34 -10.64
CA GLY A 232 -11.04 -15.14 -11.12
C GLY A 232 -11.78 -14.44 -12.25
N THR A 233 -11.20 -13.33 -12.71
CA THR A 233 -11.68 -12.55 -13.85
C THR A 233 -10.53 -12.36 -14.85
N GLU A 234 -10.74 -11.59 -15.90
CA GLU A 234 -9.68 -11.23 -16.87
C GLU A 234 -8.48 -10.57 -16.18
N HIS A 235 -8.76 -9.75 -15.16
CA HIS A 235 -7.72 -8.94 -14.50
C HIS A 235 -7.40 -9.39 -13.07
N PHE A 236 -8.17 -10.29 -12.49
CA PHE A 236 -7.97 -10.73 -11.11
C PHE A 236 -7.79 -12.24 -10.99
N PRO A 237 -6.86 -12.70 -10.14
CA PRO A 237 -6.84 -14.10 -9.72
C PRO A 237 -8.12 -14.44 -8.92
N PRO A 238 -8.40 -15.73 -8.71
CA PRO A 238 -9.48 -16.17 -7.84
C PRO A 238 -9.39 -15.60 -6.43
N THR A 239 -10.54 -15.36 -5.81
CA THR A 239 -10.64 -15.06 -4.38
C THR A 239 -10.14 -16.24 -3.58
N ASN A 240 -9.23 -16.00 -2.61
CA ASN A 240 -8.71 -17.03 -1.74
C ASN A 240 -8.88 -16.67 -0.26
N LEU A 241 -9.06 -17.72 0.56
CA LEU A 241 -9.11 -17.63 2.01
C LEU A 241 -7.95 -18.44 2.60
N GLU A 242 -7.25 -17.85 3.57
CA GLU A 242 -6.19 -18.52 4.31
C GLU A 242 -6.48 -18.49 5.81
N ILE A 243 -6.44 -19.64 6.48
CA ILE A 243 -6.50 -19.74 7.92
C ILE A 243 -5.10 -19.54 8.45
N THR A 244 -4.87 -18.43 9.17
CA THR A 244 -3.53 -18.02 9.59
C THR A 244 -3.15 -18.48 10.99
N THR A 245 -4.12 -18.63 11.91
CA THR A 245 -3.90 -19.18 13.25
C THR A 245 -5.10 -19.97 13.74
N ILE A 246 -4.83 -20.98 14.58
CA ILE A 246 -5.83 -21.67 15.41
C ILE A 246 -5.24 -21.75 16.82
N ASP A 247 -5.90 -21.12 17.78
CA ASP A 247 -5.45 -21.02 19.16
C ASP A 247 -6.50 -21.55 20.13
N VAL A 248 -6.11 -22.52 20.92
CA VAL A 248 -6.92 -23.04 22.03
C VAL A 248 -6.24 -22.75 23.37
N GLY A 249 -4.88 -22.74 23.39
CA GLY A 249 -4.08 -22.43 24.55
C GLY A 249 -4.29 -23.36 25.74
N ASN A 250 -4.81 -24.57 25.51
CA ASN A 250 -5.13 -25.52 26.57
C ASN A 250 -3.93 -26.45 26.85
N PRO A 251 -3.19 -26.28 27.99
CA PRO A 251 -2.02 -27.08 28.30
C PRO A 251 -2.38 -28.41 28.93
N THR A 252 -3.66 -28.67 29.23
CA THR A 252 -4.13 -29.78 30.07
C THR A 252 -4.94 -30.79 29.28
N THR A 253 -4.50 -32.02 29.19
CA THR A 253 -5.10 -33.06 28.33
C THR A 253 -6.46 -33.60 28.82
N ASN A 254 -6.76 -33.49 30.11
CA ASN A 254 -8.02 -33.92 30.69
C ASN A 254 -9.06 -32.82 30.93
N LEU A 255 -8.85 -31.66 30.32
CA LEU A 255 -9.72 -30.49 30.41
C LEU A 255 -10.32 -30.17 29.03
N ILE A 256 -11.63 -30.04 28.95
CA ILE A 256 -12.34 -29.42 27.81
C ILE A 256 -12.19 -27.90 27.96
N PRO A 257 -11.66 -27.15 26.96
CA PRO A 257 -11.48 -25.70 27.06
C PRO A 257 -12.82 -24.95 27.01
N ALA A 258 -12.84 -23.73 27.56
CA ALA A 258 -14.01 -22.84 27.49
C ALA A 258 -14.09 -22.08 26.17
N THR A 259 -12.96 -21.91 25.48
CA THR A 259 -12.87 -21.05 24.27
C THR A 259 -11.86 -21.65 23.29
N ALA A 260 -12.14 -21.48 22.00
CA ALA A 260 -11.21 -21.73 20.91
C ALA A 260 -11.30 -20.58 19.91
N THR A 261 -10.18 -20.14 19.36
CA THR A 261 -10.10 -19.01 18.42
C THR A 261 -9.37 -19.37 17.15
N ALA A 262 -9.69 -18.68 16.06
CA ALA A 262 -8.94 -18.72 14.82
C ALA A 262 -8.87 -17.33 14.17
N ARG A 263 -7.87 -17.14 13.31
CA ARG A 263 -7.81 -15.99 12.42
C ARG A 263 -7.71 -16.47 10.99
N LEU A 264 -8.36 -15.74 10.11
CA LEU A 264 -8.30 -15.98 8.68
C LEU A 264 -8.25 -14.65 7.92
N ASN A 265 -7.68 -14.68 6.72
CA ASN A 265 -7.64 -13.56 5.80
C ASN A 265 -8.25 -13.99 4.46
N ILE A 266 -9.06 -13.11 3.87
CA ILE A 266 -9.64 -13.31 2.54
C ILE A 266 -9.09 -12.23 1.62
N ARG A 267 -8.45 -12.65 0.52
CA ARG A 267 -8.08 -11.78 -0.60
C ARG A 267 -9.09 -11.97 -1.71
N PHE A 268 -9.86 -10.94 -2.02
CA PHE A 268 -11.00 -11.05 -2.92
C PHE A 268 -10.90 -10.12 -4.13
N ASN A 269 -11.44 -10.57 -5.24
CA ASN A 269 -11.52 -9.84 -6.49
C ASN A 269 -12.79 -8.98 -6.59
N ASP A 270 -13.00 -8.35 -7.73
CA ASP A 270 -14.11 -7.42 -8.02
C ASP A 270 -15.48 -8.08 -8.17
N GLN A 271 -15.57 -9.43 -8.15
CA GLN A 271 -16.85 -10.16 -8.07
C GLN A 271 -17.43 -10.16 -6.65
N HIS A 272 -16.63 -9.80 -5.66
CA HIS A 272 -17.00 -9.75 -4.25
C HIS A 272 -16.83 -8.37 -3.65
N SER A 273 -17.49 -8.15 -2.53
CA SER A 273 -17.29 -7.00 -1.65
C SER A 273 -17.14 -7.48 -0.21
N GLY A 274 -16.58 -6.64 0.65
CA GLY A 274 -16.54 -6.91 2.08
C GLY A 274 -17.93 -7.24 2.65
N SER A 275 -18.97 -6.54 2.19
CA SER A 275 -20.35 -6.80 2.59
C SER A 275 -20.85 -8.18 2.12
N SER A 276 -20.55 -8.60 0.88
CA SER A 276 -20.99 -9.90 0.37
C SER A 276 -20.32 -11.06 1.10
N LEU A 277 -19.02 -10.93 1.38
CA LEU A 277 -18.24 -11.93 2.12
C LEU A 277 -18.65 -12.00 3.59
N SER A 278 -18.93 -10.85 4.23
CA SER A 278 -19.46 -10.82 5.60
C SER A 278 -20.79 -11.57 5.69
N LYS A 279 -21.71 -11.37 4.73
CA LYS A 279 -22.97 -12.11 4.67
C LYS A 279 -22.76 -13.61 4.49
N TYR A 280 -21.79 -14.01 3.67
CA TYR A 280 -21.43 -15.42 3.51
C TYR A 280 -20.94 -16.02 4.83
N LEU A 281 -20.02 -15.35 5.52
CA LEU A 281 -19.48 -15.79 6.81
C LEU A 281 -20.57 -15.88 7.88
N GLU A 282 -21.49 -14.92 7.92
CA GLU A 282 -22.65 -14.95 8.83
C GLU A 282 -23.58 -16.12 8.54
N LYS A 283 -23.78 -16.47 7.27
CA LYS A 283 -24.55 -17.66 6.88
C LYS A 283 -23.87 -18.94 7.40
N VAL A 284 -22.56 -19.08 7.19
CA VAL A 284 -21.79 -20.24 7.71
C VAL A 284 -21.85 -20.30 9.23
N ARG A 285 -21.70 -19.14 9.91
CA ARG A 285 -21.84 -19.03 11.36
C ARG A 285 -23.20 -19.56 11.82
N ALA A 286 -24.28 -19.13 11.18
CA ALA A 286 -25.63 -19.57 11.54
C ALA A 286 -25.87 -21.07 11.30
N GLU A 287 -25.32 -21.61 10.22
CA GLU A 287 -25.41 -23.05 9.91
C GLU A 287 -24.66 -23.91 10.94
N VAL A 288 -23.48 -23.48 11.39
CA VAL A 288 -22.64 -24.23 12.35
C VAL A 288 -23.09 -24.00 13.80
N ALA A 289 -23.43 -22.79 14.19
CA ALA A 289 -23.86 -22.46 15.55
C ALA A 289 -25.31 -22.84 15.83
N GLY A 290 -26.14 -23.00 14.81
CA GLY A 290 -27.58 -23.11 14.97
C GLY A 290 -28.16 -21.87 15.64
N ASN A 291 -29.04 -22.07 16.62
CA ASN A 291 -29.67 -20.99 17.40
C ASN A 291 -28.78 -20.49 18.56
N SER A 292 -27.54 -20.96 18.70
CA SER A 292 -26.65 -20.56 19.78
C SER A 292 -25.78 -19.35 19.42
N ASN A 293 -25.48 -18.49 20.38
CA ASN A 293 -24.52 -17.40 20.25
C ASN A 293 -23.07 -17.88 20.56
N ALA A 294 -22.77 -19.14 20.22
CA ALA A 294 -21.49 -19.74 20.57
C ALA A 294 -20.32 -19.28 19.67
N ILE A 295 -20.61 -18.70 18.50
CA ILE A 295 -19.60 -18.22 17.55
C ILE A 295 -19.72 -16.71 17.42
N ASP A 296 -18.68 -16.00 17.78
CA ASP A 296 -18.49 -14.58 17.51
C ASP A 296 -17.48 -14.39 16.37
N MET A 297 -17.70 -13.38 15.54
CA MET A 297 -16.77 -12.97 14.49
C MET A 297 -16.50 -11.48 14.62
N ASP A 298 -15.21 -11.12 14.62
CA ASP A 298 -14.74 -9.75 14.47
C ASP A 298 -14.19 -9.65 13.04
N ILE A 299 -14.88 -8.87 12.19
CA ILE A 299 -14.60 -8.74 10.76
C ILE A 299 -14.10 -7.33 10.47
N SER A 300 -12.93 -7.22 9.85
CA SER A 300 -12.34 -5.96 9.43
C SER A 300 -11.99 -6.03 7.94
N VAL A 301 -12.51 -5.10 7.15
CA VAL A 301 -12.18 -4.94 5.72
C VAL A 301 -11.13 -3.84 5.59
N SER A 302 -9.90 -4.22 5.22
CA SER A 302 -8.80 -3.26 5.05
C SER A 302 -8.92 -2.47 3.74
N GLY A 303 -9.64 -3.01 2.75
CA GLY A 303 -9.90 -2.34 1.47
C GLY A 303 -10.76 -3.20 0.57
N GLU A 304 -11.57 -2.55 -0.27
CA GLU A 304 -12.33 -3.20 -1.34
C GLU A 304 -11.43 -3.46 -2.55
N ALA A 305 -11.76 -4.46 -3.36
CA ALA A 305 -11.12 -4.65 -4.64
C ALA A 305 -11.43 -3.47 -5.58
N PHE A 306 -10.44 -3.09 -6.38
CA PHE A 306 -10.65 -2.07 -7.40
C PHE A 306 -9.84 -2.36 -8.66
N LEU A 307 -10.32 -1.84 -9.78
CA LEU A 307 -9.67 -1.86 -11.08
C LEU A 307 -9.78 -0.47 -11.71
N THR A 308 -8.66 0.11 -12.13
CA THR A 308 -8.65 1.15 -13.16
C THR A 308 -8.60 0.42 -14.51
N PRO A 309 -9.65 0.45 -15.30
CA PRO A 309 -9.64 -0.25 -16.58
C PRO A 309 -8.44 0.20 -17.44
N PRO A 310 -7.81 -0.71 -18.20
CA PRO A 310 -6.77 -0.31 -19.15
C PRO A 310 -7.25 0.83 -20.07
N GLY A 311 -6.44 1.87 -20.21
CA GLY A 311 -6.79 3.09 -20.94
C GLY A 311 -5.64 4.07 -21.05
N ASP A 312 -5.95 5.34 -21.25
CA ASP A 312 -4.95 6.38 -21.58
C ASP A 312 -3.80 6.44 -20.54
N LEU A 313 -4.11 6.42 -19.25
CA LEU A 313 -3.09 6.49 -18.20
C LEU A 313 -2.20 5.23 -18.16
N SER A 314 -2.79 4.05 -18.18
CA SER A 314 -2.02 2.79 -18.15
C SER A 314 -1.18 2.61 -19.41
N ASN A 315 -1.71 3.01 -20.58
CA ASN A 315 -0.98 2.97 -21.84
C ASN A 315 0.19 3.95 -21.83
N LEU A 316 -0.04 5.18 -21.37
CA LEU A 316 1.02 6.20 -21.23
C LEU A 316 2.17 5.70 -20.36
N VAL A 317 1.84 5.11 -19.20
CA VAL A 317 2.86 4.59 -18.28
C VAL A 317 3.56 3.36 -18.89
N ALA A 318 2.83 2.46 -19.57
CA ALA A 318 3.41 1.30 -20.23
C ALA A 318 4.35 1.69 -21.38
N ASP A 319 3.98 2.69 -22.18
CA ASP A 319 4.83 3.23 -23.25
C ASP A 319 6.11 3.86 -22.69
N ALA A 320 6.01 4.62 -21.60
CA ALA A 320 7.16 5.21 -20.92
C ALA A 320 8.10 4.12 -20.35
N VAL A 321 7.56 3.08 -19.73
CA VAL A 321 8.30 1.92 -19.23
C VAL A 321 9.02 1.23 -20.39
N THR A 322 8.31 0.92 -21.47
CA THR A 322 8.87 0.23 -22.64
C THR A 322 10.02 1.03 -23.27
N ALA A 323 9.83 2.35 -23.38
CA ALA A 323 10.83 3.24 -23.97
C ALA A 323 12.14 3.33 -23.19
N VAL A 324 12.11 3.14 -21.86
CA VAL A 324 13.29 3.25 -20.98
C VAL A 324 13.89 1.87 -20.69
N SER A 325 13.06 0.92 -20.28
CA SER A 325 13.54 -0.40 -19.82
C SER A 325 13.60 -1.46 -20.92
N GLY A 326 12.93 -1.23 -22.05
CA GLY A 326 12.75 -2.24 -23.10
C GLY A 326 11.78 -3.36 -22.71
N GLN A 327 11.14 -3.29 -21.53
CA GLN A 327 10.17 -4.27 -21.07
C GLN A 327 8.76 -3.89 -21.50
N THR A 328 7.94 -4.88 -21.81
CA THR A 328 6.48 -4.69 -21.92
C THR A 328 5.87 -5.07 -20.59
N PRO A 329 5.34 -4.10 -19.79
CA PRO A 329 4.84 -4.41 -18.46
C PRO A 329 3.56 -5.23 -18.48
N GLU A 330 3.44 -6.17 -17.55
CA GLU A 330 2.16 -6.79 -17.23
C GLU A 330 1.26 -5.80 -16.50
N LEU A 331 0.02 -5.65 -16.96
CA LEU A 331 -1.02 -4.91 -16.23
C LEU A 331 -1.66 -5.85 -15.20
N SER A 332 -1.39 -5.64 -13.93
CA SER A 332 -1.65 -6.61 -12.87
C SER A 332 -2.48 -6.03 -11.72
N THR A 333 -3.20 -6.91 -11.01
CA THR A 333 -3.95 -6.58 -9.77
C THR A 333 -3.45 -7.38 -8.57
N THR A 334 -2.34 -8.11 -8.74
CA THR A 334 -1.76 -8.97 -7.69
C THR A 334 -1.05 -8.18 -6.59
N GLY A 335 -0.74 -8.83 -5.48
CA GLY A 335 0.02 -8.26 -4.36
C GLY A 335 -0.83 -7.82 -3.18
N GLY A 336 -0.23 -7.02 -2.30
CA GLY A 336 -0.86 -6.41 -1.13
C GLY A 336 -1.82 -5.30 -1.48
N THR A 337 -2.33 -4.59 -0.48
CA THR A 337 -3.09 -3.35 -0.69
C THR A 337 -2.15 -2.14 -0.69
N SER A 338 -2.65 -0.98 -1.13
CA SER A 338 -1.94 0.30 -1.14
C SER A 338 -2.93 1.45 -1.03
N ASP A 339 -2.46 2.66 -0.86
CA ASP A 339 -3.30 3.85 -0.80
C ASP A 339 -4.01 4.19 -2.12
N ALA A 340 -3.63 3.54 -3.23
CA ALA A 340 -4.41 3.60 -4.47
C ALA A 340 -5.89 3.21 -4.26
N ARG A 341 -6.18 2.37 -3.25
CA ARG A 341 -7.55 1.99 -2.84
C ARG A 341 -8.44 3.18 -2.45
N PHE A 342 -7.85 4.27 -1.99
CA PHE A 342 -8.56 5.49 -1.62
C PHE A 342 -8.60 6.50 -2.78
N ILE A 343 -7.52 6.56 -3.57
CA ILE A 343 -7.37 7.53 -4.67
C ILE A 343 -8.28 7.19 -5.85
N LYS A 344 -8.56 5.90 -6.09
CA LYS A 344 -9.38 5.39 -7.19
C LYS A 344 -10.77 6.05 -7.33
N ASP A 345 -11.32 6.54 -6.22
CA ASP A 345 -12.64 7.19 -6.19
C ASP A 345 -12.57 8.68 -6.57
N HIS A 346 -11.36 9.21 -6.79
CA HIS A 346 -11.09 10.61 -7.13
C HIS A 346 -10.57 10.79 -8.55
N CYS A 347 -9.76 9.87 -9.05
CA CYS A 347 -9.22 9.91 -10.41
C CYS A 347 -8.75 8.52 -10.86
N PRO A 348 -8.50 8.30 -12.16
CA PRO A 348 -7.77 7.13 -12.64
C PRO A 348 -6.42 7.02 -11.93
N VAL A 349 -6.08 5.80 -11.45
CA VAL A 349 -4.85 5.54 -10.70
C VAL A 349 -4.15 4.28 -11.22
N VAL A 350 -2.84 4.35 -11.36
CA VAL A 350 -1.95 3.20 -11.60
C VAL A 350 -0.80 3.24 -10.61
N GLU A 351 -0.17 2.09 -10.39
CA GLU A 351 0.99 2.03 -9.50
C GLU A 351 2.21 1.55 -10.29
N LEU A 352 3.30 2.26 -10.13
CA LEU A 352 4.60 1.92 -10.69
C LEU A 352 5.71 2.46 -9.79
N GLY A 353 6.58 1.59 -9.33
CA GLY A 353 7.78 1.93 -8.55
C GLY A 353 8.91 0.96 -8.79
N LEU A 354 9.69 0.68 -7.77
CA LEU A 354 10.87 -0.18 -7.84
C LEU A 354 10.52 -1.68 -7.72
N ILE A 355 11.54 -2.51 -7.62
CA ILE A 355 11.41 -3.96 -7.44
C ILE A 355 11.11 -4.26 -5.97
N ASN A 356 10.05 -5.04 -5.73
CA ASN A 356 9.54 -5.38 -4.39
C ASN A 356 10.37 -6.43 -3.62
N ALA A 357 11.38 -7.00 -4.23
CA ALA A 357 12.08 -8.19 -3.70
C ALA A 357 12.64 -8.02 -2.28
N THR A 358 12.94 -6.79 -1.83
CA THR A 358 13.55 -6.50 -0.52
C THR A 358 12.68 -5.64 0.40
N ALA A 359 11.49 -5.22 -0.02
CA ALA A 359 10.55 -4.46 0.82
C ALA A 359 10.29 -5.18 2.14
N HIS A 360 10.27 -4.44 3.26
CA HIS A 360 10.08 -4.91 4.64
C HIS A 360 11.13 -5.90 5.17
N LYS A 361 12.15 -6.22 4.39
CA LYS A 361 13.21 -7.16 4.82
C LYS A 361 14.38 -6.44 5.50
N VAL A 362 15.16 -7.23 6.23
CA VAL A 362 16.50 -6.84 6.67
C VAL A 362 17.36 -6.61 5.42
N ASP A 363 18.26 -5.63 5.47
CA ASP A 363 19.08 -5.20 4.34
C ASP A 363 18.25 -4.80 3.10
N GLU A 364 17.10 -4.17 3.33
CA GLU A 364 16.29 -3.58 2.27
C GLU A 364 17.15 -2.68 1.37
N ASN A 365 16.95 -2.79 0.06
CA ASN A 365 17.79 -2.07 -0.89
C ASN A 365 17.14 -1.94 -2.26
N ALA A 366 17.58 -0.96 -3.04
CA ALA A 366 17.20 -0.73 -4.43
C ALA A 366 18.44 -0.62 -5.34
N SER A 367 18.31 -1.02 -6.60
CA SER A 367 19.36 -0.80 -7.61
C SER A 367 19.53 0.69 -7.89
N VAL A 368 20.75 1.20 -7.89
CA VAL A 368 21.03 2.58 -8.27
C VAL A 368 20.64 2.87 -9.72
N ASP A 369 20.90 1.93 -10.62
CA ASP A 369 20.53 2.05 -12.03
C ASP A 369 19.00 2.07 -12.19
N ASP A 370 18.26 1.27 -11.41
CA ASP A 370 16.79 1.26 -11.44
C ASP A 370 16.20 2.58 -10.89
N ILE A 371 16.84 3.21 -9.90
CA ILE A 371 16.41 4.52 -9.37
C ILE A 371 16.53 5.59 -10.47
N TYR A 372 17.62 5.62 -11.22
CA TYR A 372 17.78 6.55 -12.34
C TYR A 372 16.81 6.22 -13.48
N ALA A 373 16.67 4.94 -13.85
CA ALA A 373 15.74 4.53 -14.89
C ALA A 373 14.28 4.82 -14.53
N LEU A 374 13.89 4.68 -13.26
CA LEU A 374 12.55 5.06 -12.79
C LEU A 374 12.31 6.57 -12.89
N ALA A 375 13.34 7.40 -12.60
CA ALA A 375 13.23 8.84 -12.83
C ALA A 375 13.06 9.18 -14.31
N ASP A 376 13.74 8.47 -15.22
CA ASP A 376 13.59 8.65 -16.66
C ASP A 376 12.19 8.20 -17.15
N ILE A 377 11.63 7.14 -16.55
CA ILE A 377 10.25 6.70 -16.83
C ILE A 377 9.25 7.78 -16.39
N TYR A 378 9.38 8.29 -15.16
CA TYR A 378 8.47 9.32 -14.65
C TYR A 378 8.58 10.64 -15.45
N GLU A 379 9.77 11.01 -15.90
CA GLU A 379 9.95 12.15 -16.79
C GLU A 379 9.15 11.99 -18.09
N ARG A 380 9.22 10.79 -18.72
CA ARG A 380 8.44 10.48 -19.93
C ARG A 380 6.94 10.47 -19.67
N VAL A 381 6.49 9.98 -18.52
CA VAL A 381 5.08 10.03 -18.11
C VAL A 381 4.62 11.49 -18.01
N LEU A 382 5.40 12.37 -17.36
CA LEU A 382 5.08 13.79 -17.25
C LEU A 382 5.04 14.47 -18.62
N VAL A 383 6.07 14.25 -19.45
CA VAL A 383 6.15 14.82 -20.82
C VAL A 383 4.97 14.35 -21.66
N GLY A 384 4.66 13.06 -21.66
CA GLY A 384 3.56 12.48 -22.42
C GLY A 384 2.19 12.95 -21.93
N TYR A 385 1.98 13.00 -20.61
CA TYR A 385 0.71 13.44 -20.04
C TYR A 385 0.34 14.88 -20.40
N PHE A 386 1.31 15.77 -20.43
CA PHE A 386 1.11 17.17 -20.79
C PHE A 386 1.31 17.47 -22.28
N GLY A 387 1.64 16.47 -23.11
CA GLY A 387 1.89 16.66 -24.54
C GLY A 387 3.06 17.62 -24.82
N LEU A 388 4.09 17.59 -23.98
CA LEU A 388 5.29 18.42 -24.12
C LEU A 388 6.22 17.81 -25.16
N ALA A 389 6.74 18.63 -26.08
CA ALA A 389 7.60 18.20 -27.20
C ALA A 389 8.94 18.99 -27.21
#